data_cb8a03c3b8529473c5a8c5f0c5ac0bc5
#
_entry.id   cb8a03c3b8529473c5a8c5f0c5ac0bc5
#
_cell.length_a   1.000
_cell.length_b   1.000
_cell.length_c   1.000
_cell.angle_alpha   90.00
_cell.angle_beta   90.00
_cell.angle_gamma   90.00
#
_symmetry.space_group_name_H-M   'P 1'
#
loop_
_entity.id
_entity.type
_entity.pdbx_description
1 polymer ?
#
loop_
_entity_poly.entity_id
_entity_poly.type
_entity_poly.pdbx_seq_one_letter_code
_entity_poly.pdbx_strand_id
1 'polypeptide(L)'
;MALLEIQNLTKRFGGLTAVNQVNLEIQTGEILGLIGPNGAGKTTIFNMVTGIYPPTGGQIYFQGQRIAHPSLTWRKRLTTPVWWLSWLPIGTIREQWDEIRTLRPHEITERGIARTFQTIRLFNNLTVLENVMAGPHHRTRSGVWGALFRPPKQREEEVFIVAEAERYLTFMGLQEYRDELAKNLPYGHQRRLEIARALATEPSLLILDEPAAGLNEQESIELMALIRQIRASGVTVLLIEHDMKVVMSICERIVVLDYGKKIAEGSPAQIQNDPRVIEAYLGESEEDEEGGGAEEPGRTGVGEEV
;
A
#
# COMPACT_ATOMS: atom_id res chain seq x y z
N MET A 1 14.68 12.04 -9.78
CA MET A 1 13.58 12.95 -9.43
C MET A 1 12.68 12.20 -8.45
N ALA A 2 12.31 12.81 -7.34
CA ALA A 2 11.45 12.14 -6.36
C ALA A 2 10.07 11.84 -6.97
N LEU A 3 9.65 10.58 -6.90
CA LEU A 3 8.33 10.13 -7.33
C LEU A 3 7.30 10.37 -6.22
N LEU A 4 7.66 10.03 -4.99
CA LEU A 4 6.88 10.31 -3.77
C LEU A 4 7.75 11.10 -2.80
N GLU A 5 7.18 12.14 -2.21
CA GLU A 5 7.85 12.98 -1.21
C GLU A 5 6.93 13.16 0.00
N ILE A 6 7.45 12.84 1.16
CA ILE A 6 6.77 12.96 2.46
C ILE A 6 7.51 14.02 3.27
N GLN A 7 6.80 15.08 3.66
CA GLN A 7 7.37 16.22 4.38
C GLN A 7 6.72 16.39 5.76
N ASN A 8 7.54 16.23 6.82
CA ASN A 8 7.16 16.42 8.23
C ASN A 8 5.86 15.69 8.62
N LEU A 9 5.66 14.48 8.05
CA LEU A 9 4.44 13.71 8.20
C LEU A 9 4.19 13.35 9.65
N THR A 10 3.01 13.70 10.15
CA THR A 10 2.61 13.43 11.53
C THR A 10 1.20 12.86 11.56
N LYS A 11 1.02 11.81 12.37
CA LYS A 11 -0.30 11.23 12.65
C LYS A 11 -0.49 11.00 14.13
N ARG A 12 -1.59 11.56 14.64
CA ARG A 12 -2.03 11.38 16.04
C ARG A 12 -3.40 10.70 16.07
N PHE A 13 -3.55 9.75 16.96
CA PHE A 13 -4.81 9.10 17.30
C PHE A 13 -5.09 9.37 18.79
N GLY A 14 -5.95 10.36 19.06
CA GLY A 14 -6.15 10.84 20.44
C GLY A 14 -4.83 11.34 21.05
N GLY A 15 -4.41 10.71 22.14
CA GLY A 15 -3.15 11.03 22.82
C GLY A 15 -1.91 10.36 22.22
N LEU A 16 -2.09 9.33 21.40
CA LEU A 16 -0.97 8.58 20.77
C LEU A 16 -0.46 9.26 19.51
N THR A 17 0.84 9.51 19.40
CA THR A 17 1.49 9.96 18.18
C THR A 17 2.12 8.75 17.48
N ALA A 18 1.42 8.20 16.49
CA ALA A 18 1.86 7.01 15.74
C ALA A 18 2.92 7.30 14.67
N VAL A 19 2.96 8.54 14.15
CA VAL A 19 3.99 9.03 13.21
C VAL A 19 4.33 10.45 13.62
N ASN A 20 5.62 10.77 13.72
CA ASN A 20 6.11 12.03 14.24
C ASN A 20 7.16 12.66 13.33
N GLN A 21 6.75 13.64 12.54
CA GLN A 21 7.60 14.46 11.68
C GLN A 21 8.52 13.66 10.72
N VAL A 22 7.99 12.56 10.16
CA VAL A 22 8.74 11.72 9.23
C VAL A 22 8.92 12.45 7.89
N ASN A 23 10.16 12.44 7.40
CA ASN A 23 10.55 12.89 6.06
C ASN A 23 11.10 11.69 5.28
N LEU A 24 10.55 11.46 4.08
CA LEU A 24 10.87 10.32 3.22
C LEU A 24 10.73 10.73 1.76
N GLU A 25 11.66 10.29 0.93
CA GLU A 25 11.58 10.43 -0.52
C GLU A 25 11.71 9.06 -1.19
N ILE A 26 10.95 8.82 -2.24
CA ILE A 26 11.08 7.63 -3.11
C ILE A 26 11.49 8.12 -4.49
N GLN A 27 12.61 7.60 -5.00
CA GLN A 27 13.07 7.92 -6.34
C GLN A 27 12.39 7.05 -7.38
N THR A 28 12.22 7.58 -8.59
CA THR A 28 11.65 6.78 -9.69
C THR A 28 12.55 5.59 -10.02
N GLY A 29 11.95 4.40 -10.11
CA GLY A 29 12.62 3.18 -10.55
C GLY A 29 13.48 2.50 -9.47
N GLU A 30 13.34 2.82 -8.17
CA GLU A 30 13.99 2.11 -7.08
C GLU A 30 13.06 1.08 -6.40
N ILE A 31 13.65 0.14 -5.68
CA ILE A 31 12.97 -0.66 -4.66
C ILE A 31 13.40 -0.10 -3.30
N LEU A 32 12.51 0.65 -2.65
CA LEU A 32 12.72 1.18 -1.32
C LEU A 32 12.09 0.24 -0.28
N GLY A 33 12.89 -0.18 0.71
CA GLY A 33 12.42 -0.89 1.89
C GLY A 33 12.00 0.07 3.00
N LEU A 34 10.84 -0.13 3.61
CA LEU A 34 10.43 0.55 4.84
C LEU A 34 10.28 -0.50 5.95
N ILE A 35 11.20 -0.49 6.89
CA ILE A 35 11.27 -1.49 7.96
C ILE A 35 11.17 -0.83 9.33
N GLY A 36 11.12 -1.64 10.37
CA GLY A 36 11.08 -1.23 11.76
C GLY A 36 10.27 -2.21 12.61
N PRO A 37 10.38 -2.13 13.92
CA PRO A 37 9.64 -2.94 14.87
C PRO A 37 8.11 -2.87 14.70
N ASN A 38 7.39 -3.78 15.38
CA ASN A 38 5.94 -3.73 15.46
C ASN A 38 5.51 -2.42 16.15
N GLY A 39 4.47 -1.78 15.60
CA GLY A 39 4.07 -0.47 16.14
C GLY A 39 4.93 0.73 15.71
N ALA A 40 6.04 0.56 14.97
CA ALA A 40 6.91 1.66 14.53
C ALA A 40 6.23 2.70 13.62
N GLY A 41 4.98 2.46 13.17
CA GLY A 41 4.21 3.41 12.37
C GLY A 41 4.21 3.15 10.87
N LYS A 42 4.81 2.05 10.37
CA LYS A 42 4.86 1.67 8.95
C LYS A 42 3.49 1.69 8.28
N THR A 43 2.56 0.88 8.77
CA THR A 43 1.19 0.79 8.25
C THR A 43 0.44 2.14 8.33
N THR A 44 0.74 2.96 9.33
CA THR A 44 0.16 4.30 9.47
C THR A 44 0.60 5.22 8.34
N ILE A 45 1.89 5.23 7.97
CA ILE A 45 2.41 6.00 6.82
C ILE A 45 1.70 5.56 5.54
N PHE A 46 1.60 4.25 5.29
CA PHE A 46 0.93 3.74 4.09
C PHE A 46 -0.53 4.15 3.99
N ASN A 47 -1.25 4.03 5.10
CA ASN A 47 -2.65 4.41 5.14
C ASN A 47 -2.85 5.91 4.87
N MET A 48 -1.86 6.75 5.19
CA MET A 48 -1.87 8.17 4.79
C MET A 48 -1.52 8.37 3.32
N VAL A 49 -0.51 7.64 2.79
CA VAL A 49 -0.13 7.68 1.37
C VAL A 49 -1.26 7.20 0.48
N THR A 50 -1.98 6.15 0.89
CA THR A 50 -3.09 5.56 0.14
C THR A 50 -4.46 6.21 0.44
N GLY A 51 -4.51 7.31 1.20
CA GLY A 51 -5.71 8.11 1.42
C GLY A 51 -6.78 7.46 2.31
N ILE A 52 -6.43 6.41 3.07
CA ILE A 52 -7.35 5.77 4.02
C ILE A 52 -7.72 6.76 5.13
N TYR A 53 -6.75 7.55 5.60
CA TYR A 53 -7.02 8.67 6.48
C TYR A 53 -6.00 9.81 6.27
N PRO A 54 -6.42 11.08 6.54
CA PRO A 54 -5.55 12.22 6.37
C PRO A 54 -4.46 12.26 7.46
N PRO A 55 -3.30 12.86 7.18
CA PRO A 55 -2.32 13.21 8.20
C PRO A 55 -2.88 14.24 9.19
N THR A 56 -2.30 14.29 10.39
CA THR A 56 -2.57 15.35 11.38
C THR A 56 -1.65 16.55 11.16
N GLY A 57 -0.47 16.35 10.59
CA GLY A 57 0.52 17.35 10.21
C GLY A 57 1.37 16.88 9.04
N GLY A 58 2.04 17.82 8.37
CA GLY A 58 2.87 17.52 7.21
C GLY A 58 2.08 17.37 5.92
N GLN A 59 2.76 16.96 4.85
CA GLN A 59 2.20 16.87 3.50
C GLN A 59 2.83 15.68 2.76
N ILE A 60 2.10 15.16 1.77
CA ILE A 60 2.57 14.11 0.87
C ILE A 60 2.38 14.59 -0.57
N TYR A 61 3.44 14.48 -1.35
CA TYR A 61 3.44 14.79 -2.78
C TYR A 61 3.75 13.55 -3.58
N PHE A 62 3.07 13.39 -4.69
CA PHE A 62 3.30 12.35 -5.68
C PHE A 62 3.44 12.98 -7.06
N GLN A 63 4.55 12.72 -7.76
CA GLN A 63 4.89 13.36 -9.04
C GLN A 63 4.79 14.90 -8.98
N GLY A 64 5.23 15.49 -7.86
CA GLY A 64 5.17 16.93 -7.61
C GLY A 64 3.77 17.48 -7.28
N GLN A 65 2.73 16.65 -7.32
CA GLN A 65 1.37 17.05 -6.94
C GLN A 65 1.06 16.62 -5.50
N ARG A 66 0.45 17.52 -4.72
CA ARG A 66 0.05 17.20 -3.35
C ARG A 66 -1.15 16.24 -3.33
N ILE A 67 -0.99 15.11 -2.65
CA ILE A 67 -2.02 14.07 -2.52
C ILE A 67 -2.63 13.98 -1.13
N ALA A 68 -1.89 14.40 -0.09
CA ALA A 68 -2.40 14.39 1.28
C ALA A 68 -1.83 15.55 2.10
N HIS A 69 -2.67 16.08 2.97
CA HIS A 69 -2.34 17.14 3.94
C HIS A 69 -3.33 17.09 5.12
N PRO A 70 -3.06 17.77 6.25
CA PRO A 70 -4.01 17.83 7.35
C PRO A 70 -5.37 18.37 6.90
N SER A 71 -6.44 17.65 7.23
CA SER A 71 -7.79 18.13 6.96
C SER A 71 -8.02 19.44 7.71
N LEU A 72 -8.51 20.46 7.02
CA LEU A 72 -8.98 21.67 7.67
C LEU A 72 -10.09 21.31 8.65
N THR A 73 -9.91 21.64 9.93
CA THR A 73 -10.98 21.48 10.92
C THR A 73 -12.22 22.27 10.45
N TRP A 74 -13.42 21.74 10.69
CA TRP A 74 -14.70 22.38 10.30
C TRP A 74 -14.79 23.86 10.71
N ARG A 75 -14.09 24.28 11.79
CA ARG A 75 -14.00 25.67 12.22
C ARG A 75 -13.30 26.58 11.18
N LYS A 76 -12.25 26.09 10.48
CA LYS A 76 -11.61 26.86 9.41
C LYS A 76 -12.42 26.88 8.12
N ARG A 77 -13.27 25.84 7.86
CA ARG A 77 -14.20 25.83 6.72
C ARG A 77 -15.27 26.92 6.79
N LEU A 78 -15.71 27.29 7.99
CA LEU A 78 -16.75 28.30 8.20
C LEU A 78 -16.24 29.76 8.18
N THR A 79 -14.92 29.99 8.24
CA THR A 79 -14.32 31.32 8.25
C THR A 79 -13.96 31.85 6.86
N THR A 80 -13.97 31.01 5.83
CA THR A 80 -13.84 31.46 4.43
C THR A 80 -15.24 31.66 3.86
N PRO A 81 -15.64 32.91 3.58
CA PRO A 81 -16.95 33.17 2.98
C PRO A 81 -16.98 32.62 1.54
N VAL A 82 -17.69 31.54 1.31
CA VAL A 82 -17.76 30.81 0.01
C VAL A 82 -18.68 31.52 -1.00
N TRP A 83 -19.37 32.59 -0.63
CA TRP A 83 -20.35 33.25 -1.51
C TRP A 83 -19.75 33.93 -2.73
N TRP A 84 -18.49 34.34 -2.68
CA TRP A 84 -17.77 34.94 -3.83
C TRP A 84 -17.24 33.90 -4.83
N LEU A 85 -17.23 32.60 -4.45
CA LEU A 85 -16.81 31.48 -5.33
C LEU A 85 -17.87 31.11 -6.37
N SER A 86 -19.12 31.57 -6.21
CA SER A 86 -20.21 31.26 -7.14
C SER A 86 -20.04 31.89 -8.54
N TRP A 87 -19.07 32.78 -8.72
CA TRP A 87 -18.77 33.47 -9.97
C TRP A 87 -17.59 32.86 -10.74
N LEU A 88 -16.91 31.86 -10.16
CA LEU A 88 -15.76 31.19 -10.79
C LEU A 88 -16.23 30.05 -11.71
N PRO A 89 -15.58 29.84 -12.87
CA PRO A 89 -15.84 28.67 -13.73
C PRO A 89 -15.69 27.37 -12.93
N ILE A 90 -16.58 26.39 -13.18
CA ILE A 90 -16.66 25.11 -12.43
C ILE A 90 -15.31 24.36 -12.38
N GLY A 91 -14.46 24.53 -13.40
CA GLY A 91 -13.11 23.93 -13.46
C GLY A 91 -12.15 24.48 -12.40
N THR A 92 -12.11 25.77 -12.18
CA THR A 92 -11.25 26.43 -11.17
C THR A 92 -11.68 26.12 -9.75
N ILE A 93 -12.96 25.87 -9.53
CA ILE A 93 -13.49 25.45 -8.21
C ILE A 93 -13.01 24.02 -7.89
N ARG A 94 -12.97 23.13 -8.86
CA ARG A 94 -12.53 21.73 -8.68
C ARG A 94 -11.05 21.65 -8.32
N GLU A 95 -10.18 22.42 -9.00
CA GLU A 95 -8.75 22.49 -8.69
C GLU A 95 -8.49 23.05 -7.28
N GLN A 96 -9.20 24.09 -6.84
CA GLN A 96 -9.09 24.63 -5.49
C GLN A 96 -9.62 23.66 -4.41
N TRP A 97 -10.64 22.86 -4.69
CA TRP A 97 -11.13 21.84 -3.78
C TRP A 97 -10.12 20.69 -3.62
N ASP A 98 -9.44 20.28 -4.68
CA ASP A 98 -8.39 19.27 -4.64
C ASP A 98 -7.15 19.74 -3.87
N GLU A 99 -6.87 21.05 -3.83
CA GLU A 99 -5.85 21.64 -2.97
C GLU A 99 -6.20 21.63 -1.46
N ILE A 100 -7.47 21.51 -1.11
CA ILE A 100 -7.97 21.66 0.27
C ILE A 100 -8.26 20.32 0.95
N ARG A 101 -8.32 19.21 0.22
CA ARG A 101 -8.65 17.88 0.74
C ARG A 101 -7.58 16.84 0.47
N THR A 102 -7.44 15.87 1.39
CA THR A 102 -6.72 14.63 1.11
C THR A 102 -7.50 13.82 0.07
N LEU A 103 -6.80 13.28 -0.93
CA LEU A 103 -7.42 12.44 -1.95
C LEU A 103 -7.95 11.14 -1.35
N ARG A 104 -9.01 10.62 -1.97
CA ARG A 104 -9.57 9.32 -1.61
C ARG A 104 -8.76 8.19 -2.26
N PRO A 105 -8.85 6.94 -1.74
CA PRO A 105 -8.08 5.82 -2.27
C PRO A 105 -8.20 5.60 -3.78
N HIS A 106 -9.41 5.70 -4.36
CA HIS A 106 -9.59 5.54 -5.80
C HIS A 106 -8.90 6.67 -6.61
N GLU A 107 -8.95 7.91 -6.13
CA GLU A 107 -8.28 9.06 -6.78
C GLU A 107 -6.75 8.92 -6.72
N ILE A 108 -6.22 8.29 -5.67
CA ILE A 108 -4.80 7.96 -5.52
C ILE A 108 -4.41 6.85 -6.50
N THR A 109 -5.27 5.83 -6.66
CA THR A 109 -5.06 4.77 -7.66
C THR A 109 -5.08 5.34 -9.08
N GLU A 110 -6.01 6.23 -9.41
CA GLU A 110 -6.07 6.94 -10.69
C GLU A 110 -4.82 7.77 -10.99
N ARG A 111 -4.12 8.23 -9.95
CA ARG A 111 -2.83 8.93 -10.09
C ARG A 111 -1.63 8.01 -10.25
N GLY A 112 -1.81 6.71 -10.16
CA GLY A 112 -0.77 5.71 -10.40
C GLY A 112 -0.09 5.20 -9.13
N ILE A 113 -0.75 5.18 -7.98
CA ILE A 113 -0.31 4.47 -6.78
C ILE A 113 -1.21 3.26 -6.56
N ALA A 114 -0.65 2.06 -6.66
CA ALA A 114 -1.33 0.82 -6.30
C ALA A 114 -0.76 0.23 -5.01
N ARG A 115 -1.59 -0.51 -4.28
CA ARG A 115 -1.21 -1.17 -3.03
C ARG A 115 -1.78 -2.58 -2.96
N THR A 116 -0.99 -3.54 -2.48
CA THR A 116 -1.47 -4.81 -1.94
C THR A 116 -1.71 -4.68 -0.42
N PHE A 117 -2.39 -5.65 0.16
CA PHE A 117 -2.67 -5.67 1.60
C PHE A 117 -1.94 -6.83 2.26
N GLN A 118 -1.65 -6.72 3.55
CA GLN A 118 -1.06 -7.80 4.34
C GLN A 118 -1.91 -9.08 4.26
N THR A 119 -3.22 -8.96 4.49
CA THR A 119 -4.17 -10.05 4.21
C THR A 119 -4.64 -9.97 2.76
N ILE A 120 -4.49 -11.06 2.01
CA ILE A 120 -4.88 -11.15 0.60
C ILE A 120 -6.36 -10.80 0.44
N ARG A 121 -6.65 -9.84 -0.46
CA ARG A 121 -8.00 -9.38 -0.75
C ARG A 121 -8.35 -9.64 -2.20
N LEU A 122 -8.78 -10.85 -2.51
CA LEU A 122 -9.26 -11.26 -3.84
C LEU A 122 -10.79 -11.33 -3.88
N PHE A 123 -11.31 -11.22 -5.07
CA PHE A 123 -12.71 -11.56 -5.35
C PHE A 123 -12.81 -13.08 -5.46
N ASN A 124 -13.04 -13.75 -4.35
CA ASN A 124 -12.94 -15.19 -4.18
C ASN A 124 -13.82 -16.02 -5.16
N ASN A 125 -14.95 -15.48 -5.57
CA ASN A 125 -15.91 -16.13 -6.47
C ASN A 125 -15.75 -15.70 -7.94
N LEU A 126 -14.76 -14.87 -8.26
CA LEU A 126 -14.36 -14.54 -9.60
C LEU A 126 -13.17 -15.40 -10.02
N THR A 127 -13.03 -15.62 -11.33
CA THR A 127 -11.88 -16.30 -11.91
C THR A 127 -10.61 -15.47 -11.73
N VAL A 128 -9.47 -16.09 -11.95
CA VAL A 128 -8.15 -15.44 -11.96
C VAL A 128 -8.12 -14.30 -12.98
N LEU A 129 -8.62 -14.55 -14.19
CA LEU A 129 -8.73 -13.54 -15.23
C LEU A 129 -9.61 -12.36 -14.79
N GLU A 130 -10.82 -12.63 -14.29
CA GLU A 130 -11.77 -11.60 -13.86
C GLU A 130 -11.24 -10.75 -12.71
N ASN A 131 -10.45 -11.34 -11.80
CA ASN A 131 -9.76 -10.59 -10.75
C ASN A 131 -8.80 -9.54 -11.33
N VAL A 132 -8.00 -9.90 -12.34
CA VAL A 132 -7.05 -8.96 -12.96
C VAL A 132 -7.79 -7.94 -13.81
N MET A 133 -8.86 -8.33 -14.52
CA MET A 133 -9.72 -7.41 -15.28
C MET A 133 -10.34 -6.32 -14.42
N ALA A 134 -10.50 -6.53 -13.11
CA ALA A 134 -10.99 -5.50 -12.20
C ALA A 134 -10.02 -4.31 -12.03
N GLY A 135 -8.72 -4.49 -12.33
CA GLY A 135 -7.70 -3.43 -12.24
C GLY A 135 -7.95 -2.25 -13.19
N PRO A 136 -8.10 -2.47 -14.51
CA PRO A 136 -8.26 -1.41 -15.52
C PRO A 136 -9.58 -0.64 -15.47
N HIS A 137 -10.57 -1.08 -14.68
CA HIS A 137 -11.92 -0.47 -14.65
C HIS A 137 -11.93 1.05 -14.37
N HIS A 138 -10.94 1.59 -13.68
CA HIS A 138 -10.85 3.04 -13.44
C HIS A 138 -10.58 3.84 -14.72
N ARG A 139 -10.10 3.19 -15.80
CA ARG A 139 -9.81 3.81 -17.11
C ARG A 139 -10.97 3.72 -18.09
N THR A 140 -11.94 2.85 -17.83
CA THR A 140 -13.12 2.70 -18.70
C THR A 140 -14.10 3.82 -18.45
N ARG A 141 -14.49 4.52 -19.51
CA ARG A 141 -15.48 5.62 -19.46
C ARG A 141 -16.92 5.13 -19.67
N SER A 142 -17.12 3.83 -19.79
CA SER A 142 -18.43 3.24 -20.04
C SER A 142 -19.32 3.38 -18.81
N GLY A 143 -20.15 4.42 -18.79
CA GLY A 143 -21.18 4.60 -17.79
C GLY A 143 -22.33 3.58 -17.94
N VAL A 144 -23.34 3.67 -17.07
CA VAL A 144 -24.54 2.80 -17.03
C VAL A 144 -25.18 2.63 -18.42
N TRP A 145 -25.18 3.66 -19.24
CA TRP A 145 -25.71 3.64 -20.61
C TRP A 145 -24.87 2.80 -21.57
N GLY A 146 -23.56 2.78 -21.41
CA GLY A 146 -22.68 1.89 -22.17
C GLY A 146 -22.96 0.42 -21.88
N ALA A 147 -23.12 0.06 -20.60
CA ALA A 147 -23.44 -1.30 -20.19
C ALA A 147 -24.80 -1.79 -20.74
N LEU A 148 -25.77 -0.88 -20.89
CA LEU A 148 -27.11 -1.22 -21.39
C LEU A 148 -27.16 -1.41 -22.92
N PHE A 149 -26.45 -0.56 -23.69
CA PHE A 149 -26.55 -0.54 -25.15
C PHE A 149 -25.40 -1.24 -25.87
N ARG A 150 -24.32 -1.66 -25.18
CA ARG A 150 -23.11 -2.36 -25.70
C ARG A 150 -22.66 -1.84 -27.08
N PRO A 151 -22.33 -0.55 -27.20
CA PRO A 151 -21.87 0.01 -28.47
C PRO A 151 -20.55 -0.65 -28.90
N PRO A 152 -20.19 -0.60 -30.22
CA PRO A 152 -18.97 -1.21 -30.73
C PRO A 152 -17.71 -0.82 -29.96
N LYS A 153 -17.59 0.42 -29.49
CA LYS A 153 -16.49 0.92 -28.66
C LYS A 153 -16.35 0.16 -27.33
N GLN A 154 -17.43 -0.28 -26.73
CA GLN A 154 -17.38 -1.03 -25.50
C GLN A 154 -16.84 -2.45 -25.70
N ARG A 155 -17.12 -3.08 -26.86
CA ARG A 155 -16.54 -4.38 -27.21
C ARG A 155 -15.02 -4.26 -27.42
N GLU A 156 -14.57 -3.18 -28.04
CA GLU A 156 -13.13 -2.91 -28.19
C GLU A 156 -12.46 -2.70 -26.82
N GLU A 157 -13.08 -1.96 -25.91
CA GLU A 157 -12.62 -1.80 -24.54
C GLU A 157 -12.57 -3.12 -23.78
N GLU A 158 -13.61 -3.99 -23.88
CA GLU A 158 -13.63 -5.32 -23.28
C GLU A 158 -12.49 -6.21 -23.80
N VAL A 159 -12.25 -6.25 -25.12
CA VAL A 159 -11.16 -6.99 -25.73
C VAL A 159 -9.81 -6.47 -25.24
N PHE A 160 -9.64 -5.17 -25.14
CA PHE A 160 -8.41 -4.55 -24.63
C PHE A 160 -8.16 -4.93 -23.16
N ILE A 161 -9.20 -4.88 -22.29
CA ILE A 161 -9.10 -5.25 -20.88
C ILE A 161 -8.69 -6.71 -20.73
N VAL A 162 -9.29 -7.62 -21.51
CA VAL A 162 -8.95 -9.04 -21.49
C VAL A 162 -7.48 -9.24 -21.92
N ALA A 163 -7.05 -8.62 -23.01
CA ALA A 163 -5.69 -8.76 -23.49
C ALA A 163 -4.64 -8.23 -22.49
N GLU A 164 -4.92 -7.09 -21.84
CA GLU A 164 -4.08 -6.54 -20.79
C GLU A 164 -4.05 -7.47 -19.55
N ALA A 165 -5.19 -8.00 -19.15
CA ALA A 165 -5.26 -8.94 -18.03
C ALA A 165 -4.44 -10.22 -18.32
N GLU A 166 -4.55 -10.77 -19.52
CA GLU A 166 -3.76 -11.94 -19.96
C GLU A 166 -2.25 -11.66 -19.97
N ARG A 167 -1.84 -10.44 -20.36
CA ARG A 167 -0.45 -10.00 -20.30
C ARG A 167 0.09 -10.03 -18.86
N TYR A 168 -0.67 -9.52 -17.88
CA TYR A 168 -0.27 -9.54 -16.48
C TYR A 168 -0.31 -10.94 -15.88
N LEU A 169 -1.27 -11.78 -16.28
CA LEU A 169 -1.29 -13.19 -15.86
C LEU A 169 -0.06 -13.95 -16.37
N THR A 170 0.31 -13.75 -17.63
CA THR A 170 1.53 -14.34 -18.20
C THR A 170 2.78 -13.84 -17.47
N PHE A 171 2.87 -12.53 -17.22
CA PHE A 171 3.98 -11.92 -16.48
C PHE A 171 4.15 -12.49 -15.07
N MET A 172 3.03 -12.77 -14.39
CA MET A 172 3.03 -13.34 -13.04
C MET A 172 3.07 -14.88 -12.99
N GLY A 173 3.12 -15.56 -14.14
CA GLY A 173 3.13 -17.02 -14.24
C GLY A 173 1.81 -17.66 -13.83
N LEU A 174 0.67 -17.00 -14.07
CA LEU A 174 -0.67 -17.46 -13.67
C LEU A 174 -1.57 -17.82 -14.87
N GLN A 175 -1.03 -17.88 -16.09
CA GLN A 175 -1.82 -18.07 -17.31
C GLN A 175 -2.58 -19.39 -17.32
N GLU A 176 -1.99 -20.47 -16.79
CA GLU A 176 -2.63 -21.79 -16.73
C GLU A 176 -3.85 -21.84 -15.81
N TYR A 177 -3.92 -20.90 -14.85
CA TYR A 177 -5.01 -20.79 -13.87
C TYR A 177 -6.09 -19.80 -14.27
N ARG A 178 -6.05 -19.23 -15.50
CA ARG A 178 -6.88 -18.08 -15.89
C ARG A 178 -8.38 -18.26 -15.61
N ASP A 179 -8.91 -19.46 -15.83
CA ASP A 179 -10.33 -19.79 -15.70
C ASP A 179 -10.68 -20.42 -14.34
N GLU A 180 -9.67 -20.62 -13.46
CA GLU A 180 -9.88 -21.12 -12.10
C GLU A 180 -10.45 -20.01 -11.19
N LEU A 181 -11.25 -20.40 -10.20
CA LEU A 181 -11.70 -19.46 -9.16
C LEU A 181 -10.53 -19.07 -8.26
N ALA A 182 -10.41 -17.80 -7.95
CA ALA A 182 -9.31 -17.26 -7.14
C ALA A 182 -9.16 -17.96 -5.78
N LYS A 183 -10.26 -18.40 -5.15
CA LYS A 183 -10.23 -19.14 -3.87
C LYS A 183 -9.60 -20.53 -3.96
N ASN A 184 -9.53 -21.12 -5.16
CA ASN A 184 -8.98 -22.47 -5.37
C ASN A 184 -7.46 -22.46 -5.56
N LEU A 185 -6.86 -21.28 -5.76
CA LEU A 185 -5.43 -21.16 -5.94
C LEU A 185 -4.66 -21.49 -4.64
N PRO A 186 -3.45 -22.08 -4.73
CA PRO A 186 -2.50 -22.10 -3.63
C PRO A 186 -2.18 -20.67 -3.14
N TYR A 187 -1.81 -20.53 -1.86
CA TYR A 187 -1.58 -19.23 -1.23
C TYR A 187 -0.57 -18.35 -1.98
N GLY A 188 0.57 -18.92 -2.40
CA GLY A 188 1.56 -18.19 -3.19
C GLY A 188 1.02 -17.66 -4.53
N HIS A 189 0.15 -18.43 -5.20
CA HIS A 189 -0.51 -17.98 -6.44
C HIS A 189 -1.58 -16.91 -6.16
N GLN A 190 -2.29 -16.97 -5.03
CA GLN A 190 -3.21 -15.91 -4.62
C GLN A 190 -2.46 -14.60 -4.40
N ARG A 191 -1.28 -14.63 -3.76
CA ARG A 191 -0.42 -13.45 -3.59
C ARG A 191 0.03 -12.87 -4.93
N ARG A 192 0.47 -13.73 -5.87
CA ARG A 192 0.83 -13.29 -7.23
C ARG A 192 -0.38 -12.68 -7.97
N LEU A 193 -1.58 -13.24 -7.80
CA LEU A 193 -2.81 -12.71 -8.39
C LEU A 193 -3.17 -11.33 -7.84
N GLU A 194 -3.00 -11.11 -6.53
CA GLU A 194 -3.21 -9.79 -5.92
C GLU A 194 -2.26 -8.74 -6.52
N ILE A 195 -0.99 -9.10 -6.71
CA ILE A 195 0.00 -8.22 -7.35
C ILE A 195 -0.34 -8.01 -8.83
N ALA A 196 -0.75 -9.05 -9.57
CA ALA A 196 -1.20 -8.93 -10.96
C ALA A 196 -2.34 -7.93 -11.12
N ARG A 197 -3.35 -8.00 -10.23
CA ARG A 197 -4.47 -7.07 -10.21
C ARG A 197 -4.02 -5.64 -9.89
N ALA A 198 -3.07 -5.46 -8.98
CA ALA A 198 -2.51 -4.15 -8.67
C ALA A 198 -1.72 -3.59 -9.86
N LEU A 199 -0.91 -4.41 -10.54
CA LEU A 199 -0.17 -4.02 -11.75
C LEU A 199 -1.08 -3.67 -12.93
N ALA A 200 -2.24 -4.31 -13.04
CA ALA A 200 -3.22 -4.02 -14.09
C ALA A 200 -3.82 -2.61 -13.98
N THR A 201 -3.63 -1.89 -12.87
CA THR A 201 -3.91 -0.46 -12.79
C THR A 201 -2.82 0.41 -13.44
N GLU A 202 -1.71 -0.17 -13.95
CA GLU A 202 -0.53 0.47 -14.51
C GLU A 202 0.07 1.55 -13.57
N PRO A 203 0.47 1.16 -12.36
CA PRO A 203 0.94 2.12 -11.38
C PRO A 203 2.37 2.58 -11.70
N SER A 204 2.68 3.85 -11.36
CA SER A 204 4.05 4.33 -11.29
C SER A 204 4.73 3.95 -9.97
N LEU A 205 3.91 3.75 -8.90
CA LEU A 205 4.35 3.30 -7.57
C LEU A 205 3.49 2.12 -7.11
N LEU A 206 4.13 0.98 -6.90
CA LEU A 206 3.52 -0.21 -6.30
C LEU A 206 3.97 -0.35 -4.85
N ILE A 207 3.02 -0.38 -3.93
CA ILE A 207 3.25 -0.57 -2.50
C ILE A 207 2.92 -2.02 -2.16
N LEU A 208 3.89 -2.76 -1.65
CA LEU A 208 3.77 -4.15 -1.24
C LEU A 208 3.88 -4.25 0.28
N ASP A 209 2.81 -4.74 0.92
CA ASP A 209 2.70 -4.85 2.37
C ASP A 209 2.88 -6.31 2.79
N GLU A 210 4.06 -6.64 3.30
CA GLU A 210 4.51 -7.97 3.71
C GLU A 210 4.22 -9.06 2.64
N PRO A 211 4.71 -8.88 1.41
CA PRO A 211 4.34 -9.79 0.32
C PRO A 211 4.88 -11.21 0.49
N ALA A 212 5.94 -11.41 1.27
CA ALA A 212 6.53 -12.73 1.54
C ALA A 212 5.88 -13.44 2.74
N ALA A 213 5.00 -12.78 3.50
CA ALA A 213 4.37 -13.38 4.67
C ALA A 213 3.57 -14.64 4.31
N GLY A 214 3.84 -15.75 5.00
CA GLY A 214 3.17 -17.03 4.81
C GLY A 214 3.63 -17.85 3.59
N LEU A 215 4.63 -17.38 2.85
CA LEU A 215 5.28 -18.11 1.77
C LEU A 215 6.40 -19.01 2.31
N ASN A 216 6.63 -20.14 1.66
CA ASN A 216 7.85 -20.92 1.89
C ASN A 216 9.07 -20.22 1.27
N GLU A 217 10.28 -20.72 1.58
CA GLU A 217 11.53 -20.10 1.12
C GLU A 217 11.62 -20.03 -0.41
N GLN A 218 11.23 -21.10 -1.12
CA GLN A 218 11.25 -21.14 -2.58
C GLN A 218 10.25 -20.15 -3.19
N GLU A 219 9.03 -20.09 -2.68
CA GLU A 219 8.01 -19.13 -3.12
C GLU A 219 8.44 -17.70 -2.88
N SER A 220 9.12 -17.43 -1.75
CA SER A 220 9.68 -16.10 -1.42
C SER A 220 10.76 -15.70 -2.43
N ILE A 221 11.69 -16.59 -2.76
CA ILE A 221 12.74 -16.35 -3.76
C ILE A 221 12.11 -16.03 -5.13
N GLU A 222 11.12 -16.80 -5.55
CA GLU A 222 10.41 -16.58 -6.82
C GLU A 222 9.67 -15.26 -6.83
N LEU A 223 9.00 -14.91 -5.73
CA LEU A 223 8.31 -13.64 -5.58
C LEU A 223 9.29 -12.46 -5.63
N MET A 224 10.45 -12.57 -4.98
CA MET A 224 11.49 -11.53 -5.02
C MET A 224 12.04 -11.36 -6.45
N ALA A 225 12.18 -12.43 -7.21
CA ALA A 225 12.57 -12.36 -8.62
C ALA A 225 11.50 -11.62 -9.46
N LEU A 226 10.21 -11.89 -9.23
CA LEU A 226 9.11 -11.16 -9.87
C LEU A 226 9.09 -9.67 -9.51
N ILE A 227 9.33 -9.31 -8.24
CA ILE A 227 9.39 -7.90 -7.82
C ILE A 227 10.55 -7.16 -8.52
N ARG A 228 11.71 -7.82 -8.70
CA ARG A 228 12.81 -7.23 -9.49
C ARG A 228 12.41 -7.02 -10.96
N GLN A 229 11.65 -7.95 -11.56
CA GLN A 229 11.15 -7.79 -12.92
C GLN A 229 10.12 -6.65 -13.02
N ILE A 230 9.24 -6.51 -12.02
CA ILE A 230 8.30 -5.38 -11.91
C ILE A 230 9.08 -4.05 -11.90
N ARG A 231 10.12 -3.95 -11.07
CA ARG A 231 10.99 -2.76 -11.04
C ARG A 231 11.68 -2.54 -12.39
N ALA A 232 12.20 -3.59 -13.01
CA ALA A 232 12.85 -3.51 -14.32
C ALA A 232 11.90 -3.07 -15.46
N SER A 233 10.58 -3.31 -15.31
CA SER A 233 9.56 -2.79 -16.23
C SER A 233 9.25 -1.30 -16.06
N GLY A 234 9.91 -0.61 -15.11
CA GLY A 234 9.78 0.83 -14.86
C GLY A 234 8.87 1.20 -13.69
N VAL A 235 8.29 0.23 -12.99
CA VAL A 235 7.46 0.47 -11.80
C VAL A 235 8.37 0.65 -10.57
N THR A 236 8.17 1.75 -9.85
CA THR A 236 8.82 1.97 -8.54
C THR A 236 8.15 1.11 -7.49
N VAL A 237 8.91 0.52 -6.59
CA VAL A 237 8.38 -0.37 -5.56
C VAL A 237 8.70 0.18 -4.17
N LEU A 238 7.68 0.25 -3.32
CA LEU A 238 7.82 0.48 -1.89
C LEU A 238 7.45 -0.82 -1.17
N LEU A 239 8.44 -1.42 -0.52
CA LEU A 239 8.32 -2.71 0.14
C LEU A 239 8.28 -2.54 1.65
N ILE A 240 7.25 -3.08 2.30
CA ILE A 240 7.26 -3.30 3.74
C ILE A 240 7.55 -4.76 3.98
N GLU A 241 8.51 -5.03 4.80
CA GLU A 241 8.83 -6.37 5.25
C GLU A 241 9.44 -6.32 6.65
N HIS A 242 9.25 -7.39 7.38
CA HIS A 242 9.90 -7.63 8.67
C HIS A 242 11.01 -8.67 8.55
N ASP A 243 11.02 -9.48 7.47
CA ASP A 243 12.12 -10.40 7.18
C ASP A 243 13.31 -9.63 6.61
N MET A 244 14.35 -9.46 7.44
CA MET A 244 15.58 -8.76 7.06
C MET A 244 16.29 -9.43 5.89
N LYS A 245 16.20 -10.78 5.74
CA LYS A 245 16.83 -11.48 4.60
C LYS A 245 16.21 -11.05 3.27
N VAL A 246 14.88 -10.95 3.25
CA VAL A 246 14.13 -10.48 2.08
C VAL A 246 14.53 -9.04 1.76
N VAL A 247 14.45 -8.14 2.75
CA VAL A 247 14.75 -6.72 2.57
C VAL A 247 16.17 -6.49 2.06
N MET A 248 17.17 -7.13 2.71
CA MET A 248 18.58 -6.99 2.34
C MET A 248 18.90 -7.55 0.95
N SER A 249 18.10 -8.53 0.49
CA SER A 249 18.32 -9.16 -0.82
C SER A 249 17.81 -8.36 -2.01
N ILE A 250 16.78 -7.50 -1.80
CA ILE A 250 16.05 -6.89 -2.92
C ILE A 250 16.06 -5.36 -2.91
N CYS A 251 16.12 -4.71 -1.72
CA CYS A 251 16.04 -3.27 -1.62
C CYS A 251 17.36 -2.60 -2.02
N GLU A 252 17.28 -1.50 -2.74
CA GLU A 252 18.43 -0.66 -3.09
C GLU A 252 18.74 0.35 -1.97
N ARG A 253 17.67 0.77 -1.28
CA ARG A 253 17.71 1.69 -0.15
C ARG A 253 16.66 1.28 0.87
N ILE A 254 16.99 1.48 2.14
CA ILE A 254 16.13 1.09 3.27
C ILE A 254 15.94 2.29 4.17
N VAL A 255 14.73 2.51 4.62
CA VAL A 255 14.37 3.47 5.67
C VAL A 255 13.87 2.70 6.88
N VAL A 256 14.41 3.03 8.02
CA VAL A 256 14.07 2.39 9.29
C VAL A 256 13.24 3.35 10.15
N LEU A 257 12.09 2.87 10.58
CA LEU A 257 11.23 3.57 11.53
C LEU A 257 11.33 2.91 12.90
N ASP A 258 11.27 3.75 13.94
CA ASP A 258 11.11 3.32 15.31
C ASP A 258 10.27 4.36 16.05
N TYR A 259 9.28 3.91 16.87
CA TYR A 259 8.32 4.75 17.62
C TYR A 259 7.82 5.96 16.80
N GLY A 260 7.47 5.74 15.53
CA GLY A 260 6.92 6.76 14.63
C GLY A 260 7.93 7.75 14.08
N LYS A 261 9.24 7.53 14.23
CA LYS A 261 10.32 8.39 13.73
C LYS A 261 11.23 7.63 12.76
N LYS A 262 11.82 8.33 11.81
CA LYS A 262 12.89 7.77 10.99
C LYS A 262 14.19 7.80 11.78
N ILE A 263 14.76 6.63 12.09
CA ILE A 263 16.00 6.48 12.85
C ILE A 263 17.21 6.27 11.95
N ALA A 264 17.03 5.65 10.78
CA ALA A 264 18.11 5.41 9.82
C ALA A 264 17.60 5.41 8.39
N GLU A 265 18.48 5.68 7.44
CA GLU A 265 18.27 5.57 6.00
C GLU A 265 19.61 5.29 5.32
N GLY A 266 19.65 4.31 4.42
CA GLY A 266 20.88 3.95 3.71
C GLY A 266 20.75 2.70 2.86
N SER A 267 21.88 2.24 2.32
CA SER A 267 21.97 0.95 1.64
C SER A 267 21.81 -0.21 2.63
N PRO A 268 21.44 -1.42 2.15
CA PRO A 268 21.34 -2.61 3.00
C PRO A 268 22.57 -2.81 3.91
N ALA A 269 23.78 -2.66 3.37
CA ALA A 269 25.01 -2.82 4.13
C ALA A 269 25.20 -1.76 5.24
N GLN A 270 24.73 -0.52 5.02
CA GLN A 270 24.76 0.52 6.04
C GLN A 270 23.76 0.25 7.15
N ILE A 271 22.53 -0.15 6.79
CA ILE A 271 21.47 -0.42 7.75
C ILE A 271 21.78 -1.62 8.63
N GLN A 272 22.37 -2.69 8.05
CA GLN A 272 22.74 -3.89 8.81
C GLN A 272 23.74 -3.62 9.93
N ASN A 273 24.59 -2.60 9.77
CA ASN A 273 25.65 -2.25 10.72
C ASN A 273 25.34 -0.97 11.54
N ASP A 274 24.15 -0.39 11.41
CA ASP A 274 23.77 0.81 12.20
C ASP A 274 23.40 0.40 13.63
N PRO A 275 24.11 0.89 14.66
CA PRO A 275 23.84 0.53 16.06
C PRO A 275 22.41 0.87 16.49
N ARG A 276 21.84 1.96 15.99
CA ARG A 276 20.47 2.39 16.33
C ARG A 276 19.43 1.40 15.79
N VAL A 277 19.71 0.81 14.61
CA VAL A 277 18.83 -0.20 14.01
C VAL A 277 18.93 -1.50 14.81
N ILE A 278 20.14 -1.91 15.17
CA ILE A 278 20.37 -3.12 15.98
C ILE A 278 19.66 -2.99 17.32
N GLU A 279 19.79 -1.85 18.01
CA GLU A 279 19.15 -1.58 19.30
C GLU A 279 17.61 -1.64 19.21
N ALA A 280 17.02 -1.03 18.15
CA ALA A 280 15.58 -1.01 17.93
C ALA A 280 14.98 -2.42 17.76
N TYR A 281 15.74 -3.36 17.17
CA TYR A 281 15.28 -4.75 16.97
C TYR A 281 15.61 -5.66 18.16
N LEU A 282 16.65 -5.37 18.96
CA LEU A 282 16.97 -6.13 20.16
C LEU A 282 16.00 -5.83 21.30
N GLY A 283 15.52 -4.58 21.42
CA GLY A 283 14.54 -4.19 22.42
C GLY A 283 13.17 -4.88 22.27
N GLU A 284 12.81 -5.27 21.04
CA GLU A 284 11.57 -6.02 20.78
C GLU A 284 11.62 -7.46 21.35
N SER A 285 12.81 -8.10 21.35
CA SER A 285 13.00 -9.46 21.82
C SER A 285 12.78 -9.58 23.34
N GLU A 286 13.04 -8.51 24.10
CA GLU A 286 12.86 -8.50 25.56
C GLU A 286 11.39 -8.24 25.96
N GLU A 287 10.64 -7.41 25.20
CA GLU A 287 9.23 -7.12 25.48
C GLU A 287 8.30 -8.31 25.14
N ASP A 288 8.62 -9.09 24.10
CA ASP A 288 7.84 -10.29 23.73
C ASP A 288 8.03 -11.44 24.72
N GLU A 289 9.17 -11.55 25.43
CA GLU A 289 9.43 -12.55 26.47
C GLU A 289 8.74 -12.18 27.82
N GLU A 290 8.62 -10.91 28.16
CA GLU A 290 7.93 -10.48 29.40
C GLU A 290 6.39 -10.51 29.28
N GLY A 291 5.82 -10.39 28.08
CA GLY A 291 4.37 -10.43 27.83
C GLY A 291 3.73 -11.82 27.86
N GLY A 292 4.52 -12.89 27.77
CA GLY A 292 4.06 -14.29 27.69
C GLY A 292 3.81 -14.99 29.01
N GLY A 293 4.09 -14.36 30.17
CA GLY A 293 4.12 -14.96 31.49
C GLY A 293 2.91 -14.72 32.39
N ALA A 294 1.73 -14.38 31.88
CA ALA A 294 0.52 -14.32 32.68
C ALA A 294 -0.16 -15.70 32.79
N GLU A 295 0.28 -16.51 33.73
CA GLU A 295 -0.42 -17.74 34.15
C GLU A 295 -1.85 -17.40 34.61
N GLU A 296 -2.84 -18.06 34.01
CA GLU A 296 -4.21 -18.10 34.53
C GLU A 296 -4.21 -18.72 35.93
N PRO A 297 -4.80 -18.07 36.95
CA PRO A 297 -4.95 -18.71 38.25
C PRO A 297 -5.97 -19.85 38.17
N GLY A 298 -5.49 -21.05 38.45
CA GLY A 298 -6.26 -22.29 38.48
C GLY A 298 -7.59 -22.15 39.23
N ARG A 299 -8.67 -22.51 38.57
CA ARG A 299 -9.95 -22.84 39.22
C ARG A 299 -9.84 -24.24 39.85
N THR A 300 -9.59 -24.25 41.13
CA THR A 300 -9.81 -25.43 42.00
C THR A 300 -11.28 -25.79 41.97
N GLY A 301 -11.56 -27.01 41.52
CA GLY A 301 -12.86 -27.62 41.60
C GLY A 301 -13.26 -27.85 43.08
N VAL A 302 -14.51 -27.54 43.36
CA VAL A 302 -15.21 -28.11 44.53
C VAL A 302 -16.39 -28.86 43.94
N GLY A 303 -16.35 -30.18 44.08
CA GLY A 303 -17.51 -31.03 43.89
C GLY A 303 -18.50 -30.84 45.03
N GLU A 304 -19.77 -31.03 44.69
CA GLU A 304 -20.76 -31.60 45.64
C GLU A 304 -21.94 -32.15 44.87
N GLU A 305 -22.19 -33.38 45.16
CA GLU A 305 -23.35 -34.22 45.04
C GLU A 305 -24.70 -33.46 45.26
N VAL A 306 -25.70 -33.70 44.45
CA VAL A 306 -26.96 -34.43 44.70
C VAL A 306 -27.69 -34.62 43.37
#